data_aa1d2dc0812e62897f07b1c9b046a270
#
_entry.id   aa1d2dc0812e62897f07b1c9b046a270
#
_cell.length_a   1.000
_cell.length_b   1.000
_cell.length_c   1.000
_cell.angle_alpha   90.00
_cell.angle_beta   90.00
_cell.angle_gamma   90.00
#
_symmetry.space_group_name_H-M   'P 1'
#
loop_
_entity.id
_entity.type
_entity.pdbx_description
1 polymer ?
#
loop_
_entity_poly.entity_id
_entity_poly.type
_entity_poly.pdbx_seq_one_letter_code
_entity_poly.pdbx_strand_id
1 'polypeptide(L)'
;MCAVAPVASTETGRQAPGGRPGVVFVARNLTKTYRMGACEVHALRGVDLTLWEREFVVLVGPSGSGKSTLLNILGGLDGPTGGTVCYRDHDLTRSDDAGLTQYRREHVGFVFQFYNLMPSLTARENVELVTDIAAHPMSADEALRLVGLTERMDHFPSQLSGGEQQRVAIARAIAKRPEVLLCDEPTGALDVKTGILVLAAIDRVNRELGTTTIVITHNLVIADMADRVIALSDGRIASERANARKTPPGELHW
;
A
#
# COMPACT_ATOMS: atom_id res chain seq x y z
N MET A 1 -24.03 -1.10 -8.63
CA MET A 1 -23.67 -2.43 -8.05
C MET A 1 -22.46 -2.94 -8.81
N CYS A 2 -21.30 -3.04 -8.14
CA CYS A 2 -20.12 -3.71 -8.70
C CYS A 2 -20.38 -5.23 -8.72
N ALA A 3 -20.96 -5.73 -9.82
CA ALA A 3 -21.18 -7.16 -9.98
C ALA A 3 -19.86 -7.85 -10.32
N VAL A 4 -19.35 -8.65 -9.41
CA VAL A 4 -18.20 -9.53 -9.63
C VAL A 4 -18.67 -10.70 -10.49
N ALA A 5 -18.46 -10.62 -11.82
CA ALA A 5 -18.63 -11.78 -12.69
C ALA A 5 -17.49 -12.78 -12.40
N PRO A 6 -17.78 -14.11 -12.35
CA PRO A 6 -16.76 -15.11 -12.06
C PRO A 6 -15.71 -15.13 -13.17
N VAL A 7 -14.44 -14.90 -12.81
CA VAL A 7 -13.29 -15.07 -13.69
C VAL A 7 -13.11 -16.57 -13.93
N ALA A 8 -13.08 -16.98 -15.20
CA ALA A 8 -12.78 -18.36 -15.60
C ALA A 8 -11.34 -18.70 -15.14
N SER A 9 -11.25 -19.59 -14.16
CA SER A 9 -10.01 -20.09 -13.59
C SER A 9 -9.43 -21.16 -14.51
N THR A 10 -8.22 -20.93 -15.01
CA THR A 10 -7.34 -22.04 -15.38
C THR A 10 -6.79 -22.64 -14.08
N GLU A 11 -7.36 -23.78 -13.71
CA GLU A 11 -6.94 -24.53 -12.52
C GLU A 11 -5.56 -25.14 -12.71
N THR A 12 -4.62 -24.82 -11.81
CA THR A 12 -3.58 -25.75 -11.40
C THR A 12 -3.46 -25.69 -9.89
N GLY A 13 -3.83 -26.81 -9.25
CA GLY A 13 -4.16 -26.93 -7.85
C GLY A 13 -3.06 -26.68 -6.85
N ARG A 14 -3.49 -26.13 -5.70
CA ARG A 14 -3.20 -26.62 -4.34
C ARG A 14 -4.15 -25.90 -3.39
N GLN A 15 -5.07 -26.65 -2.79
CA GLN A 15 -5.93 -26.20 -1.71
C GLN A 15 -5.11 -25.99 -0.43
N ALA A 16 -5.18 -24.75 0.13
CA ALA A 16 -4.86 -24.49 1.53
C ALA A 16 -6.17 -24.56 2.35
N PRO A 17 -6.14 -24.93 3.64
CA PRO A 17 -7.33 -25.00 4.50
C PRO A 17 -7.72 -23.58 4.94
N GLY A 18 -8.74 -23.03 4.35
CA GLY A 18 -9.32 -21.73 4.64
C GLY A 18 -10.04 -21.23 3.39
N GLY A 19 -11.31 -20.79 3.52
CA GLY A 19 -12.11 -20.31 2.41
C GLY A 19 -11.36 -19.36 1.48
N ARG A 20 -11.76 -19.24 0.20
CA ARG A 20 -11.12 -18.35 -0.77
C ARG A 20 -11.07 -16.95 -0.17
N PRO A 21 -9.88 -16.27 -0.14
CA PRO A 21 -9.79 -14.90 0.35
C PRO A 21 -10.73 -13.99 -0.44
N GLY A 22 -11.43 -13.08 0.25
CA GLY A 22 -12.34 -12.14 -0.39
C GLY A 22 -11.58 -11.22 -1.34
N VAL A 23 -12.24 -10.74 -2.39
CA VAL A 23 -11.68 -9.73 -3.30
C VAL A 23 -11.74 -8.37 -2.62
N VAL A 24 -10.63 -7.67 -2.57
CA VAL A 24 -10.52 -6.31 -2.01
C VAL A 24 -10.61 -5.26 -3.10
N PHE A 25 -9.86 -5.42 -4.19
CA PHE A 25 -9.93 -4.52 -5.34
C PHE A 25 -10.22 -5.26 -6.64
N VAL A 26 -11.02 -4.60 -7.46
CA VAL A 26 -11.18 -4.95 -8.88
C VAL A 26 -11.03 -3.69 -9.70
N ALA A 27 -10.00 -3.63 -10.54
CA ALA A 27 -9.84 -2.61 -11.58
C ALA A 27 -10.07 -3.26 -12.95
N ARG A 28 -10.79 -2.55 -13.84
CA ARG A 28 -11.08 -3.02 -15.20
C ARG A 28 -10.80 -1.90 -16.19
N ASN A 29 -9.94 -2.21 -17.17
CA ASN A 29 -9.51 -1.32 -18.25
C ASN A 29 -9.15 0.09 -17.76
N LEU A 30 -8.44 0.16 -16.61
CA LEU A 30 -8.14 1.39 -15.91
C LEU A 30 -7.17 2.24 -16.72
N THR A 31 -7.56 3.46 -17.05
CA THR A 31 -6.73 4.44 -17.79
C THR A 31 -6.56 5.71 -17.01
N LYS A 32 -5.41 6.36 -17.14
CA LYS A 32 -5.16 7.68 -16.60
C LYS A 32 -4.32 8.50 -17.57
N THR A 33 -4.84 9.66 -17.94
CA THR A 33 -4.15 10.63 -18.79
C THR A 33 -4.07 11.97 -18.07
N TYR A 34 -2.86 12.48 -17.89
CA TYR A 34 -2.62 13.83 -17.37
C TYR A 34 -2.42 14.78 -18.54
N ARG A 35 -3.07 15.94 -18.49
CA ARG A 35 -2.92 17.04 -19.46
C ARG A 35 -2.06 18.13 -18.85
N MET A 36 -0.93 18.40 -19.48
CA MET A 36 0.02 19.45 -19.10
C MET A 36 0.18 20.44 -20.26
N GLY A 37 -0.71 21.42 -20.34
CA GLY A 37 -0.77 22.31 -21.49
C GLY A 37 -1.11 21.56 -22.79
N ALA A 38 -0.22 21.58 -23.77
CA ALA A 38 -0.36 20.87 -25.04
C ALA A 38 0.10 19.41 -25.01
N CYS A 39 0.70 18.97 -23.91
CA CYS A 39 1.21 17.59 -23.78
C CYS A 39 0.23 16.71 -23.01
N GLU A 40 0.01 15.48 -23.51
CA GLU A 40 -0.73 14.44 -22.80
C GLU A 40 0.22 13.32 -22.37
N VAL A 41 0.12 12.94 -21.10
CA VAL A 41 0.90 11.82 -20.53
C VAL A 41 -0.08 10.71 -20.15
N HIS A 42 -0.03 9.61 -20.86
CA HIS A 42 -0.85 8.43 -20.59
C HIS A 42 -0.16 7.57 -19.51
N ALA A 43 -0.45 7.84 -18.26
CA ALA A 43 0.17 7.17 -17.12
C ALA A 43 -0.35 5.74 -16.92
N LEU A 44 -1.63 5.47 -17.21
CA LEU A 44 -2.20 4.11 -17.26
C LEU A 44 -2.92 3.91 -18.59
N ARG A 45 -2.78 2.71 -19.16
CA ARG A 45 -3.21 2.36 -20.53
C ARG A 45 -4.03 1.07 -20.59
N GLY A 46 -5.04 0.95 -19.72
CA GLY A 46 -5.92 -0.21 -19.67
C GLY A 46 -5.37 -1.29 -18.72
N VAL A 47 -5.29 -0.96 -17.42
CA VAL A 47 -4.87 -1.90 -16.38
C VAL A 47 -6.08 -2.70 -15.89
N ASP A 48 -5.97 -4.03 -15.95
CA ASP A 48 -6.87 -4.98 -15.29
C ASP A 48 -6.15 -5.56 -14.08
N LEU A 49 -6.74 -5.43 -12.88
CA LEU A 49 -6.12 -5.86 -11.64
C LEU A 49 -7.18 -6.39 -10.66
N THR A 50 -6.87 -7.50 -9.99
CA THR A 50 -7.65 -7.99 -8.86
C THR A 50 -6.70 -8.22 -7.69
N LEU A 51 -7.06 -7.71 -6.49
CA LEU A 51 -6.30 -7.89 -5.25
C LEU A 51 -7.18 -8.57 -4.21
N TRP A 52 -6.58 -9.45 -3.41
CA TRP A 52 -7.28 -10.27 -2.41
C TRP A 52 -6.95 -9.85 -0.97
N GLU A 53 -7.82 -10.20 -0.06
CA GLU A 53 -7.63 -9.95 1.37
C GLU A 53 -6.33 -10.55 1.89
N ARG A 54 -5.64 -9.77 2.75
CA ARG A 54 -4.39 -10.16 3.42
C ARG A 54 -3.21 -10.42 2.51
N GLU A 55 -3.37 -10.20 1.21
CA GLU A 55 -2.30 -10.38 0.24
C GLU A 55 -1.20 -9.32 0.45
N PHE A 56 0.05 -9.73 0.37
CA PHE A 56 1.20 -8.83 0.28
C PHE A 56 1.65 -8.76 -1.18
N VAL A 57 1.39 -7.65 -1.84
CA VAL A 57 1.70 -7.44 -3.26
C VAL A 57 2.83 -6.44 -3.40
N VAL A 58 3.79 -6.75 -4.27
CA VAL A 58 4.83 -5.80 -4.67
C VAL A 58 4.63 -5.40 -6.13
N LEU A 59 4.51 -4.09 -6.37
CA LEU A 59 4.47 -3.48 -7.70
C LEU A 59 5.88 -3.04 -8.07
N VAL A 60 6.43 -3.63 -9.13
CA VAL A 60 7.76 -3.29 -9.65
C VAL A 60 7.67 -2.66 -11.03
N GLY A 61 8.73 -1.98 -11.44
CA GLY A 61 8.84 -1.39 -12.79
C GLY A 61 9.68 -0.13 -12.80
N PRO A 62 10.10 0.33 -13.97
CA PRO A 62 10.92 1.53 -14.12
C PRO A 62 10.20 2.79 -13.63
N SER A 63 10.94 3.87 -13.40
CA SER A 63 10.36 5.18 -13.10
C SER A 63 9.43 5.59 -14.26
N GLY A 64 8.28 6.21 -13.92
CA GLY A 64 7.29 6.62 -14.92
C GLY A 64 6.41 5.50 -15.48
N SER A 65 6.54 4.25 -15.03
CA SER A 65 5.70 3.14 -15.53
C SER A 65 4.23 3.16 -15.09
N GLY A 66 3.82 4.10 -14.21
CA GLY A 66 2.44 4.26 -13.75
C GLY A 66 2.16 3.69 -12.36
N LYS A 67 3.15 3.19 -11.62
CA LYS A 67 2.98 2.56 -10.29
C LYS A 67 2.33 3.49 -9.26
N SER A 68 2.91 4.67 -9.03
CA SER A 68 2.36 5.65 -8.07
C SER A 68 1.00 6.17 -8.53
N THR A 69 0.76 6.30 -9.84
CA THR A 69 -0.56 6.65 -10.39
C THR A 69 -1.60 5.57 -10.04
N LEU A 70 -1.26 4.29 -10.25
CA LEU A 70 -2.13 3.18 -9.89
C LEU A 70 -2.41 3.17 -8.38
N LEU A 71 -1.37 3.31 -7.55
CA LEU A 71 -1.50 3.35 -6.09
C LEU A 71 -2.39 4.51 -5.63
N ASN A 72 -2.22 5.70 -6.21
CA ASN A 72 -3.03 6.88 -5.88
C ASN A 72 -4.51 6.67 -6.23
N ILE A 73 -4.80 6.00 -7.35
CA ILE A 73 -6.18 5.68 -7.74
C ILE A 73 -6.77 4.63 -6.79
N LEU A 74 -6.05 3.55 -6.47
CA LEU A 74 -6.50 2.54 -5.50
C LEU A 74 -6.73 3.16 -4.12
N GLY A 75 -5.91 4.14 -3.76
CA GLY A 75 -6.03 4.85 -2.50
C GLY A 75 -7.06 5.99 -2.48
N GLY A 76 -7.73 6.28 -3.60
CA GLY A 76 -8.70 7.37 -3.69
C GLY A 76 -8.09 8.76 -3.57
N LEU A 77 -6.79 8.92 -3.87
CA LEU A 77 -6.09 10.22 -3.93
C LEU A 77 -6.23 10.86 -5.30
N ASP A 78 -6.50 10.05 -6.34
CA ASP A 78 -6.71 10.50 -7.71
C ASP A 78 -7.82 9.66 -8.35
N GLY A 79 -8.50 10.22 -9.36
CA GLY A 79 -9.52 9.51 -10.14
C GLY A 79 -8.98 9.02 -11.48
N PRO A 80 -9.47 7.90 -12.02
CA PRO A 80 -9.11 7.44 -13.35
C PRO A 80 -9.72 8.36 -14.43
N THR A 81 -9.11 8.38 -15.62
CA THR A 81 -9.69 9.05 -16.81
C THR A 81 -10.72 8.12 -17.48
N GLY A 82 -10.57 6.80 -17.35
CA GLY A 82 -11.49 5.81 -17.88
C GLY A 82 -11.28 4.45 -17.22
N GLY A 83 -12.18 3.52 -17.51
CA GLY A 83 -12.26 2.24 -16.82
C GLY A 83 -13.00 2.34 -15.49
N THR A 84 -12.90 1.31 -14.66
CA THR A 84 -13.55 1.25 -13.34
C THR A 84 -12.60 0.70 -12.30
N VAL A 85 -12.75 1.17 -11.07
CA VAL A 85 -12.08 0.61 -9.89
C VAL A 85 -13.07 0.50 -8.74
N CYS A 86 -13.19 -0.70 -8.19
CA CYS A 86 -14.03 -1.01 -7.05
C CYS A 86 -13.18 -1.48 -5.89
N TYR A 87 -13.51 -0.99 -4.70
CA TYR A 87 -13.04 -1.51 -3.42
C TYR A 87 -14.22 -2.28 -2.80
N ARG A 88 -14.09 -3.60 -2.68
CA ARG A 88 -15.21 -4.48 -2.31
C ARG A 88 -16.45 -4.18 -3.18
N ASP A 89 -17.53 -3.73 -2.60
CA ASP A 89 -18.79 -3.32 -3.23
C ASP A 89 -18.87 -1.80 -3.53
N HIS A 90 -17.86 -1.02 -3.13
CA HIS A 90 -17.82 0.43 -3.35
C HIS A 90 -17.16 0.78 -4.69
N ASP A 91 -17.89 1.49 -5.55
CA ASP A 91 -17.36 2.00 -6.83
C ASP A 91 -16.61 3.31 -6.60
N LEU A 92 -15.27 3.23 -6.50
CA LEU A 92 -14.42 4.41 -6.31
C LEU A 92 -14.39 5.32 -7.54
N THR A 93 -14.70 4.81 -8.72
CA THR A 93 -14.72 5.60 -9.96
C THR A 93 -15.82 6.67 -9.95
N ARG A 94 -16.93 6.36 -9.27
CA ARG A 94 -18.12 7.22 -9.21
C ARG A 94 -18.26 7.96 -7.89
N SER A 95 -17.35 7.72 -6.94
CA SER A 95 -17.38 8.39 -5.65
C SER A 95 -17.01 9.86 -5.80
N ASP A 96 -17.71 10.74 -5.11
CA ASP A 96 -17.34 12.14 -4.96
C ASP A 96 -16.20 12.33 -3.96
N ASP A 97 -15.72 13.56 -3.82
CA ASP A 97 -14.62 13.90 -2.90
C ASP A 97 -14.92 13.54 -1.44
N ALA A 98 -16.18 13.65 -1.01
CA ALA A 98 -16.60 13.30 0.34
C ALA A 98 -16.54 11.78 0.55
N GLY A 99 -17.04 11.00 -0.40
CA GLY A 99 -16.98 9.53 -0.40
C GLY A 99 -15.55 9.01 -0.43
N LEU A 100 -14.68 9.59 -1.29
CA LEU A 100 -13.26 9.23 -1.32
C LEU A 100 -12.53 9.62 -0.03
N THR A 101 -12.92 10.73 0.60
CA THR A 101 -12.35 11.14 1.90
C THR A 101 -12.75 10.17 3.00
N GLN A 102 -14.01 9.73 3.04
CA GLN A 102 -14.46 8.70 3.98
C GLN A 102 -13.76 7.37 3.74
N TYR A 103 -13.66 6.93 2.49
CA TYR A 103 -12.93 5.73 2.11
C TYR A 103 -11.49 5.75 2.62
N ARG A 104 -10.74 6.85 2.39
CA ARG A 104 -9.38 7.01 2.89
C ARG A 104 -9.31 6.99 4.41
N ARG A 105 -10.27 7.63 5.08
CA ARG A 105 -10.33 7.68 6.55
C ARG A 105 -10.50 6.30 7.15
N GLU A 106 -11.39 5.49 6.59
CA GLU A 106 -11.80 4.23 7.21
C GLU A 106 -10.96 3.03 6.77
N HIS A 107 -10.57 2.97 5.49
CA HIS A 107 -10.07 1.73 4.92
C HIS A 107 -8.60 1.76 4.49
N VAL A 108 -8.00 2.93 4.24
CA VAL A 108 -6.67 3.01 3.62
C VAL A 108 -5.63 3.67 4.50
N GLY A 109 -4.54 2.97 4.80
CA GLY A 109 -3.31 3.55 5.34
C GLY A 109 -2.31 3.88 4.22
N PHE A 110 -1.67 5.04 4.30
CA PHE A 110 -0.63 5.45 3.34
C PHE A 110 0.73 5.59 4.02
N VAL A 111 1.75 5.05 3.36
CA VAL A 111 3.16 5.22 3.70
C VAL A 111 3.87 5.75 2.46
N PHE A 112 4.43 6.95 2.56
CA PHE A 112 5.13 7.63 1.46
C PHE A 112 6.65 7.53 1.63
N GLN A 113 7.39 7.74 0.56
CA GLN A 113 8.85 7.79 0.54
C GLN A 113 9.39 8.91 1.47
N PHE A 114 8.75 10.08 1.47
CA PHE A 114 9.00 11.14 2.45
C PHE A 114 8.00 10.97 3.60
N TYR A 115 8.49 10.87 4.80
CA TYR A 115 7.77 10.45 5.99
C TYR A 115 6.53 11.28 6.33
N ASN A 116 6.50 12.55 5.87
CA ASN A 116 5.41 13.51 6.07
C ASN A 116 4.99 13.64 7.55
N LEU A 117 5.96 13.62 8.46
CA LEU A 117 5.73 13.82 9.88
C LEU A 117 5.63 15.32 10.18
N MET A 118 4.80 15.65 11.16
CA MET A 118 4.74 17.00 11.71
C MET A 118 5.97 17.21 12.60
N PRO A 119 6.90 18.13 12.24
CA PRO A 119 8.19 18.26 12.92
C PRO A 119 8.07 18.80 14.35
N SER A 120 6.98 19.49 14.67
CA SER A 120 6.67 20.04 15.99
C SER A 120 5.98 19.07 16.95
N LEU A 121 5.65 17.85 16.48
CA LEU A 121 5.00 16.81 17.26
C LEU A 121 5.95 15.64 17.49
N THR A 122 5.85 15.01 18.67
CA THR A 122 6.55 13.77 18.98
C THR A 122 6.09 12.61 18.09
N ALA A 123 6.77 11.45 18.14
CA ALA A 123 6.34 10.26 17.43
C ALA A 123 4.92 9.84 17.86
N ARG A 124 4.62 9.86 19.14
CA ARG A 124 3.30 9.58 19.71
C ARG A 124 2.24 10.53 19.16
N GLU A 125 2.45 11.82 19.29
CA GLU A 125 1.51 12.84 18.82
C GLU A 125 1.30 12.80 17.29
N ASN A 126 2.32 12.47 16.51
CA ASN A 126 2.18 12.23 15.07
C ASN A 126 1.22 11.06 14.77
N VAL A 127 1.18 10.04 15.60
CA VAL A 127 0.26 8.92 15.45
C VAL A 127 -1.14 9.29 15.95
N GLU A 128 -1.24 10.05 17.05
CA GLU A 128 -2.50 10.51 17.63
C GLU A 128 -3.33 11.36 16.65
N LEU A 129 -2.69 12.11 15.74
CA LEU A 129 -3.40 12.88 14.71
C LEU A 129 -4.44 12.08 13.91
N VAL A 130 -4.22 10.77 13.73
CA VAL A 130 -5.16 9.93 12.97
C VAL A 130 -6.09 9.14 13.88
N THR A 131 -5.73 8.91 15.15
CA THR A 131 -6.60 8.23 16.10
C THR A 131 -7.83 9.05 16.46
N ASP A 132 -7.70 10.38 16.50
CA ASP A 132 -8.79 11.31 16.82
C ASP A 132 -9.93 11.32 15.78
N ILE A 133 -9.63 10.88 14.55
CA ILE A 133 -10.59 10.89 13.44
C ILE A 133 -11.05 9.50 13.02
N ALA A 134 -10.48 8.45 13.59
CA ALA A 134 -10.81 7.06 13.27
C ALA A 134 -11.94 6.54 14.18
N ALA A 135 -12.78 5.65 13.63
CA ALA A 135 -13.92 5.09 14.38
C ALA A 135 -13.46 4.09 15.46
N HIS A 136 -12.46 3.26 15.17
CA HIS A 136 -11.97 2.21 16.06
C HIS A 136 -10.44 2.12 16.05
N PRO A 137 -9.73 3.20 16.43
CA PRO A 137 -8.27 3.20 16.38
C PRO A 137 -7.65 2.26 17.40
N MET A 138 -6.43 1.80 17.11
CA MET A 138 -5.53 1.33 18.16
C MET A 138 -4.88 2.54 18.83
N SER A 139 -4.38 2.38 20.06
CA SER A 139 -3.64 3.44 20.72
C SER A 139 -2.34 3.76 19.97
N ALA A 140 -1.85 5.00 20.07
CA ALA A 140 -0.55 5.38 19.51
C ALA A 140 0.58 4.50 20.05
N ASP A 141 0.53 4.15 21.35
CA ASP A 141 1.52 3.27 21.99
C ASP A 141 1.51 1.86 21.40
N GLU A 142 0.33 1.30 21.12
CA GLU A 142 0.20 -0.01 20.47
C GLU A 142 0.77 0.03 19.04
N ALA A 143 0.43 1.06 18.27
CA ALA A 143 0.93 1.23 16.91
C ALA A 143 2.47 1.40 16.86
N LEU A 144 3.03 2.23 17.75
CA LEU A 144 4.49 2.44 17.84
C LEU A 144 5.22 1.19 18.34
N ARG A 145 4.63 0.44 19.25
CA ARG A 145 5.20 -0.85 19.71
C ARG A 145 5.24 -1.87 18.58
N LEU A 146 4.20 -1.93 17.75
CA LEU A 146 4.12 -2.85 16.61
C LEU A 146 5.28 -2.64 15.61
N VAL A 147 5.70 -1.39 15.42
CA VAL A 147 6.82 -1.03 14.54
C VAL A 147 8.18 -0.95 15.26
N GLY A 148 8.25 -1.35 16.54
CA GLY A 148 9.50 -1.42 17.30
C GLY A 148 10.03 -0.05 17.74
N LEU A 149 9.17 0.89 18.13
CA LEU A 149 9.53 2.25 18.55
C LEU A 149 9.12 2.57 20.00
N THR A 150 9.00 1.55 20.86
CA THR A 150 8.60 1.73 22.28
C THR A 150 9.44 2.79 23.01
N GLU A 151 10.76 2.76 22.83
CA GLU A 151 11.69 3.68 23.49
C GLU A 151 11.83 5.05 22.79
N ARG A 152 11.06 5.27 21.73
CA ARG A 152 11.15 6.47 20.87
C ARG A 152 9.86 7.28 20.80
N MET A 153 8.84 6.90 21.57
CA MET A 153 7.50 7.48 21.50
C MET A 153 7.46 8.99 21.72
N ASP A 154 8.27 9.49 22.66
CA ASP A 154 8.29 10.89 23.05
C ASP A 154 9.41 11.70 22.36
N HIS A 155 10.03 11.14 21.31
CA HIS A 155 11.05 11.85 20.50
C HIS A 155 10.40 12.63 19.37
N PHE A 156 10.94 13.81 19.08
CA PHE A 156 10.58 14.59 17.91
C PHE A 156 11.23 14.01 16.63
N PRO A 157 10.67 14.23 15.44
CA PRO A 157 11.26 13.77 14.18
C PRO A 157 12.74 14.12 14.01
N SER A 158 13.18 15.30 14.47
CA SER A 158 14.58 15.74 14.41
C SER A 158 15.54 14.89 15.27
N GLN A 159 15.01 14.10 16.19
CA GLN A 159 15.77 13.23 17.09
C GLN A 159 15.77 11.77 16.61
N LEU A 160 15.06 11.48 15.52
CA LEU A 160 14.87 10.16 14.96
C LEU A 160 15.67 9.99 13.67
N SER A 161 16.26 8.81 13.49
CA SER A 161 16.84 8.42 12.19
C SER A 161 15.77 8.33 11.11
N GLY A 162 16.16 8.37 9.82
CA GLY A 162 15.22 8.26 8.71
C GLY A 162 14.35 7.00 8.78
N GLY A 163 14.93 5.86 9.16
CA GLY A 163 14.17 4.63 9.32
C GLY A 163 13.24 4.61 10.54
N GLU A 164 13.59 5.32 11.62
CA GLU A 164 12.68 5.51 12.75
C GLU A 164 11.52 6.42 12.34
N GLN A 165 11.79 7.51 11.62
CA GLN A 165 10.75 8.37 11.07
C GLN A 165 9.81 7.62 10.13
N GLN A 166 10.34 6.76 9.27
CA GLN A 166 9.52 5.91 8.39
C GLN A 166 8.66 4.94 9.19
N ARG A 167 9.19 4.35 10.25
CA ARG A 167 8.37 3.48 11.13
C ARG A 167 7.31 4.26 11.91
N VAL A 168 7.56 5.54 12.28
CA VAL A 168 6.49 6.41 12.82
C VAL A 168 5.40 6.64 11.77
N ALA A 169 5.77 6.89 10.50
CA ALA A 169 4.80 7.04 9.41
C ALA A 169 3.98 5.76 9.20
N ILE A 170 4.58 4.57 9.32
CA ILE A 170 3.87 3.29 9.29
C ILE A 170 2.93 3.19 10.50
N ALA A 171 3.39 3.47 11.71
CA ALA A 171 2.56 3.45 12.93
C ALA A 171 1.34 4.37 12.78
N ARG A 172 1.54 5.59 12.27
CA ARG A 172 0.45 6.51 11.96
C ARG A 172 -0.52 5.93 10.92
N ALA A 173 -0.03 5.30 9.86
CA ALA A 173 -0.87 4.72 8.83
C ALA A 173 -1.75 3.58 9.35
N ILE A 174 -1.24 2.76 10.29
CA ILE A 174 -1.94 1.59 10.83
C ILE A 174 -2.79 1.87 12.08
N ALA A 175 -2.57 3.00 12.76
CA ALA A 175 -3.27 3.32 14.01
C ALA A 175 -4.79 3.35 13.86
N LYS A 176 -5.30 3.68 12.69
CA LYS A 176 -6.74 3.63 12.38
C LYS A 176 -7.25 2.24 12.00
N ARG A 177 -6.41 1.18 12.05
CA ARG A 177 -6.73 -0.21 11.67
C ARG A 177 -7.24 -0.35 10.24
N PRO A 178 -6.49 0.14 9.23
CA PRO A 178 -6.93 0.10 7.85
C PRO A 178 -6.96 -1.34 7.33
N GLU A 179 -7.89 -1.63 6.40
CA GLU A 179 -7.93 -2.91 5.69
C GLU A 179 -6.85 -3.00 4.60
N VAL A 180 -6.40 -1.84 4.11
CA VAL A 180 -5.41 -1.72 3.03
C VAL A 180 -4.28 -0.80 3.45
N LEU A 181 -3.03 -1.23 3.27
CA LEU A 181 -1.82 -0.43 3.45
C LEU A 181 -1.13 -0.23 2.10
N LEU A 182 -1.02 1.02 1.69
CA LEU A 182 -0.39 1.44 0.44
C LEU A 182 0.95 2.10 0.73
N CYS A 183 2.05 1.51 0.25
CA CYS A 183 3.41 1.98 0.49
C CYS A 183 4.07 2.40 -0.83
N ASP A 184 4.35 3.68 -0.99
CA ASP A 184 5.07 4.21 -2.16
C ASP A 184 6.55 4.39 -1.82
N GLU A 185 7.42 3.52 -2.35
CA GLU A 185 8.88 3.51 -2.16
C GLU A 185 9.30 3.64 -0.67
N PRO A 186 8.80 2.78 0.24
CA PRO A 186 8.95 2.97 1.69
C PRO A 186 10.41 2.88 2.17
N THR A 187 11.33 2.39 1.34
CA THR A 187 12.76 2.25 1.64
C THR A 187 13.65 3.09 0.74
N GLY A 188 13.08 3.87 -0.19
CA GLY A 188 13.83 4.55 -1.25
C GLY A 188 14.86 5.60 -0.79
N ALA A 189 14.74 6.10 0.45
CA ALA A 189 15.67 7.08 1.05
C ALA A 189 16.53 6.47 2.17
N LEU A 190 16.57 5.14 2.31
CA LEU A 190 17.20 4.46 3.44
C LEU A 190 18.37 3.57 3.00
N ASP A 191 19.34 3.40 3.88
CA ASP A 191 20.37 2.37 3.75
C ASP A 191 19.75 0.96 3.90
N VAL A 192 20.48 -0.06 3.45
CA VAL A 192 20.02 -1.46 3.42
C VAL A 192 19.55 -1.96 4.80
N LYS A 193 20.35 -1.76 5.85
CA LYS A 193 20.01 -2.25 7.20
C LYS A 193 18.73 -1.59 7.72
N THR A 194 18.62 -0.30 7.56
CA THR A 194 17.44 0.47 7.96
C THR A 194 16.22 0.10 7.11
N GLY A 195 16.41 -0.12 5.80
CA GLY A 195 15.36 -0.59 4.90
C GLY A 195 14.79 -1.95 5.31
N ILE A 196 15.64 -2.90 5.70
CA ILE A 196 15.21 -4.20 6.23
C ILE A 196 14.31 -4.04 7.46
N LEU A 197 14.64 -3.15 8.40
CA LEU A 197 13.81 -2.91 9.58
C LEU A 197 12.43 -2.32 9.23
N VAL A 198 12.38 -1.45 8.22
CA VAL A 198 11.12 -0.89 7.71
C VAL A 198 10.28 -1.97 7.04
N LEU A 199 10.88 -2.80 6.18
CA LEU A 199 10.18 -3.92 5.54
C LEU A 199 9.69 -4.95 6.55
N ALA A 200 10.47 -5.23 7.60
CA ALA A 200 10.06 -6.11 8.69
C ALA A 200 8.85 -5.56 9.46
N ALA A 201 8.78 -4.23 9.65
CA ALA A 201 7.62 -3.59 10.26
C ALA A 201 6.37 -3.72 9.36
N ILE A 202 6.50 -3.49 8.04
CA ILE A 202 5.40 -3.65 7.07
C ILE A 202 4.93 -5.10 6.99
N ASP A 203 5.84 -6.08 6.93
CA ASP A 203 5.52 -7.51 6.92
C ASP A 203 4.79 -7.95 8.20
N ARG A 204 5.25 -7.44 9.36
CA ARG A 204 4.57 -7.67 10.64
C ARG A 204 3.14 -7.13 10.62
N VAL A 205 2.92 -5.93 10.13
CA VAL A 205 1.59 -5.31 10.00
C VAL A 205 0.68 -6.18 9.11
N ASN A 206 1.16 -6.62 7.94
CA ASN A 206 0.38 -7.49 7.07
C ASN A 206 -0.03 -8.79 7.78
N ARG A 207 0.91 -9.44 8.50
CA ARG A 207 0.65 -10.71 9.18
C ARG A 207 -0.21 -10.57 10.43
N GLU A 208 0.09 -9.61 11.31
CA GLU A 208 -0.56 -9.50 12.62
C GLU A 208 -1.93 -8.81 12.54
N LEU A 209 -2.08 -7.82 11.66
CA LEU A 209 -3.36 -7.12 11.48
C LEU A 209 -4.21 -7.71 10.33
N GLY A 210 -3.63 -8.55 9.49
CA GLY A 210 -4.32 -9.08 8.30
C GLY A 210 -4.59 -8.02 7.23
N THR A 211 -3.84 -6.93 7.22
CA THR A 211 -3.97 -5.81 6.28
C THR A 211 -3.51 -6.22 4.90
N THR A 212 -4.30 -6.00 3.86
CA THR A 212 -3.85 -6.15 2.46
C THR A 212 -2.81 -5.09 2.16
N THR A 213 -1.60 -5.49 1.80
CA THR A 213 -0.46 -4.59 1.67
C THR A 213 0.04 -4.50 0.25
N ILE A 214 0.16 -3.29 -0.28
CA ILE A 214 0.71 -3.03 -1.61
C ILE A 214 1.95 -2.15 -1.44
N VAL A 215 3.10 -2.64 -1.89
CA VAL A 215 4.38 -1.92 -1.85
C VAL A 215 4.84 -1.63 -3.26
N ILE A 216 5.05 -0.36 -3.57
CA ILE A 216 5.75 0.04 -4.80
C ILE A 216 7.23 0.13 -4.50
N THR A 217 8.04 -0.45 -5.39
CA THR A 217 9.49 -0.31 -5.34
C THR A 217 10.13 -0.51 -6.71
N HIS A 218 11.29 0.10 -6.92
CA HIS A 218 12.17 -0.20 -8.05
C HIS A 218 13.24 -1.25 -7.67
N ASN A 219 13.33 -1.64 -6.39
CA ASN A 219 14.25 -2.67 -5.93
C ASN A 219 13.61 -4.07 -6.07
N LEU A 220 14.13 -4.86 -7.03
CA LEU A 220 13.59 -6.18 -7.36
C LEU A 220 13.78 -7.22 -6.23
N VAL A 221 14.75 -7.02 -5.34
CA VAL A 221 14.99 -7.95 -4.21
C VAL A 221 13.80 -7.93 -3.23
N ILE A 222 13.17 -6.76 -3.05
CA ILE A 222 11.99 -6.63 -2.18
C ILE A 222 10.81 -7.47 -2.70
N ALA A 223 10.76 -7.74 -4.01
CA ALA A 223 9.71 -8.55 -4.61
C ALA A 223 9.66 -9.99 -4.05
N ASP A 224 10.78 -10.52 -3.55
CA ASP A 224 10.85 -11.88 -3.03
C ASP A 224 10.13 -12.07 -1.68
N MET A 225 9.82 -10.99 -0.97
CA MET A 225 9.02 -11.05 0.26
C MET A 225 7.49 -11.04 0.02
N ALA A 226 7.04 -10.81 -1.22
CA ALA A 226 5.64 -10.72 -1.57
C ALA A 226 4.97 -12.10 -1.73
N ASP A 227 3.64 -12.15 -1.60
CA ASP A 227 2.83 -13.27 -2.08
C ASP A 227 2.77 -13.23 -3.61
N ARG A 228 2.61 -12.03 -4.18
CA ARG A 228 2.53 -11.80 -5.62
C ARG A 228 3.30 -10.54 -6.03
N VAL A 229 3.93 -10.64 -7.19
CA VAL A 229 4.68 -9.55 -7.84
C VAL A 229 3.99 -9.17 -9.13
N ILE A 230 3.75 -7.88 -9.31
CA ILE A 230 3.14 -7.31 -10.50
C ILE A 230 4.12 -6.32 -11.11
N ALA A 231 4.52 -6.58 -12.35
CA ALA A 231 5.42 -5.68 -13.07
C ALA A 231 4.62 -4.74 -13.96
N LEU A 232 4.83 -3.42 -13.78
CA LEU A 232 4.27 -2.38 -14.65
C LEU A 232 5.34 -1.88 -15.63
N SER A 233 4.93 -1.71 -16.89
CA SER A 233 5.73 -1.08 -17.93
C SER A 233 4.81 -0.28 -18.86
N ASP A 234 5.18 0.96 -19.14
CA ASP A 234 4.43 1.85 -20.05
C ASP A 234 2.91 1.91 -19.76
N GLY A 235 2.55 2.03 -18.48
CA GLY A 235 1.16 2.15 -18.05
C GLY A 235 0.33 0.86 -18.14
N ARG A 236 0.95 -0.30 -18.34
CA ARG A 236 0.30 -1.62 -18.44
C ARG A 236 0.91 -2.62 -17.48
N ILE A 237 0.15 -3.62 -17.09
CA ILE A 237 0.70 -4.81 -16.44
C ILE A 237 1.44 -5.63 -17.49
N ALA A 238 2.77 -5.73 -17.34
CA ALA A 238 3.64 -6.49 -18.21
C ALA A 238 3.69 -7.97 -17.80
N SER A 239 3.67 -8.25 -16.51
CA SER A 239 3.62 -9.62 -15.98
C SER A 239 3.10 -9.65 -14.55
N GLU A 240 2.55 -10.79 -14.17
CA GLU A 240 2.20 -11.14 -12.79
C GLU A 240 2.79 -12.49 -12.46
N ARG A 241 3.35 -12.63 -11.24
CA ARG A 241 3.84 -13.91 -10.73
C ARG A 241 3.51 -14.06 -9.25
N ALA A 242 3.08 -15.24 -8.84
CA ALA A 242 3.01 -15.62 -7.43
C ALA A 242 4.37 -16.18 -7.00
N ASN A 243 4.83 -15.82 -5.81
CA ASN A 243 6.01 -16.43 -5.22
C ASN A 243 5.60 -17.76 -4.56
N ALA A 244 6.32 -18.83 -4.87
CA ALA A 244 6.09 -20.14 -4.24
C ALA A 244 6.41 -20.13 -2.73
N ARG A 245 7.34 -19.25 -2.32
CA ARG A 245 7.75 -19.01 -0.94
C ARG A 245 8.13 -17.54 -0.78
N LYS A 246 7.70 -16.94 0.32
CA LYS A 246 8.11 -15.59 0.72
C LYS A 246 9.48 -15.64 1.40
N THR A 247 10.38 -14.74 1.02
CA THR A 247 11.64 -14.52 1.71
C THR A 247 11.42 -13.57 2.87
N PRO A 248 11.77 -13.94 4.11
CA PRO A 248 11.69 -13.03 5.25
C PRO A 248 12.54 -11.76 5.01
N PRO A 249 12.10 -10.58 5.46
CA PRO A 249 12.84 -9.33 5.25
C PRO A 249 14.30 -9.37 5.71
N GLY A 250 14.61 -10.10 6.79
CA GLY A 250 15.97 -10.25 7.30
C GLY A 250 16.91 -11.09 6.44
N GLU A 251 16.38 -11.83 5.47
CA GLU A 251 17.13 -12.64 4.50
C GLU A 251 17.31 -11.93 3.15
N LEU A 252 16.77 -10.72 3.00
CA LEU A 252 16.94 -9.92 1.78
C LEU A 252 18.33 -9.30 1.75
N HIS A 253 18.99 -9.35 0.58
CA HIS A 253 20.33 -8.78 0.36
C HIS A 253 20.32 -7.95 -0.93
N TRP A 254 20.55 -6.63 -0.86
CA TRP A 254 20.69 -5.71 -2.00
C TRP A 254 21.77 -4.65 -1.77
#